data_3da0d3e627e9b754b216269e0b364bbe
#
_entry.id   3da0d3e627e9b754b216269e0b364bbe
#
_cell.length_a   1.000
_cell.length_b   1.000
_cell.length_c   1.000
_cell.angle_alpha   90.00
_cell.angle_beta   90.00
_cell.angle_gamma   90.00
#
_symmetry.space_group_name_H-M   'P 1'
#
loop_
_entity.id
_entity.type
_entity.pdbx_description
1 polymer ?
#
loop_
_entity_poly.entity_id
_entity_poly.type
_entity_poly.pdbx_seq_one_letter_code
_entity_poly.pdbx_strand_id
1 'polypeptide(L)'
;MANWRRAWWPGGTWFFTVNLLERRNNRLLVEQIDLLRQSVAKVQQAHPFAIHAWVVLPDHLHCILSLPEGDTDFPLRWRLIKSHFSRALPVNERRSQTRLRHGERGIWQRHYWEHLIRDEQDYRRHMDYVHINPFKHGHVTRVADWPYSTFHRYVASGVYPSDWSRSVDGGLGGLE
;
A
#
# COMPACT_ATOMS: atom_id res chain seq x y z
N MET A 1 19.69 0.50 -18.90
CA MET A 1 18.68 -0.35 -18.22
C MET A 1 18.94 -0.29 -16.74
N ALA A 2 17.95 0.12 -15.98
CA ALA A 2 18.05 0.07 -14.52
C ALA A 2 18.08 -1.41 -14.09
N ASN A 3 19.17 -1.82 -13.48
CA ASN A 3 19.36 -3.18 -12.99
C ASN A 3 18.62 -3.28 -11.63
N TRP A 4 17.32 -3.56 -11.68
CA TRP A 4 16.50 -3.74 -10.49
C TRP A 4 16.90 -5.01 -9.75
N ARG A 5 17.80 -4.89 -8.79
CA ARG A 5 18.03 -5.93 -7.78
C ARG A 5 17.17 -5.59 -6.57
N ARG A 6 16.26 -6.49 -6.22
CA ARG A 6 15.54 -6.37 -4.95
C ARG A 6 16.55 -6.41 -3.80
N ALA A 7 16.41 -5.45 -2.89
CA ALA A 7 17.18 -5.51 -1.66
C ALA A 7 16.75 -6.77 -0.88
N TRP A 8 17.71 -7.53 -0.42
CA TRP A 8 17.49 -8.75 0.35
C TRP A 8 17.82 -8.46 1.81
N TRP A 9 16.79 -8.41 2.66
CA TRP A 9 16.94 -8.18 4.09
C TRP A 9 15.91 -9.01 4.86
N PRO A 10 16.29 -10.19 5.42
CA PRO A 10 15.39 -11.06 6.16
C PRO A 10 14.77 -10.35 7.37
N GLY A 11 13.46 -10.48 7.54
CA GLY A 11 12.74 -9.87 8.66
C GLY A 11 12.67 -8.34 8.63
N GLY A 12 13.01 -7.71 7.50
CA GLY A 12 13.06 -6.26 7.38
C GLY A 12 11.70 -5.58 7.42
N THR A 13 11.73 -4.26 7.66
CA THR A 13 10.57 -3.38 7.54
C THR A 13 10.64 -2.66 6.21
N TRP A 14 9.55 -2.68 5.47
CA TRP A 14 9.47 -2.22 4.09
C TRP A 14 8.31 -1.27 3.89
N PHE A 15 8.55 -0.20 3.14
CA PHE A 15 7.50 0.65 2.60
C PHE A 15 7.15 0.19 1.18
N PHE A 16 5.85 0.23 0.84
CA PHE A 16 5.34 -0.13 -0.49
C PHE A 16 4.37 0.91 -1.03
N THR A 17 4.42 1.08 -2.37
CA THR A 17 3.36 1.70 -3.15
C THR A 17 2.85 0.70 -4.17
N VAL A 18 1.56 0.38 -4.11
CA VAL A 18 0.92 -0.63 -4.97
C VAL A 18 -0.24 0.00 -5.73
N ASN A 19 -0.17 -0.04 -7.05
CA ASN A 19 -1.06 0.69 -7.94
C ASN A 19 -2.00 -0.22 -8.71
N LEU A 20 -3.22 0.26 -8.95
CA LEU A 20 -4.06 -0.27 -10.02
C LEU A 20 -3.44 0.03 -11.39
N LEU A 21 -3.77 -0.80 -12.39
CA LEU A 21 -3.30 -0.61 -13.76
C LEU A 21 -3.89 0.65 -14.37
N GLU A 22 -5.22 0.77 -14.32
CA GLU A 22 -5.95 1.96 -14.77
C GLU A 22 -6.22 2.83 -13.55
N ARG A 23 -5.59 4.01 -13.50
CA ARG A 23 -5.67 4.89 -12.34
C ARG A 23 -6.67 6.02 -12.52
N ARG A 24 -6.82 6.49 -13.77
CA ARG A 24 -7.66 7.66 -14.06
C ARG A 24 -9.13 7.38 -13.77
N ASN A 25 -9.74 8.22 -12.92
CA ASN A 25 -11.15 8.10 -12.50
C ASN A 25 -11.51 6.72 -11.91
N ASN A 26 -10.54 6.01 -11.38
CA ASN A 26 -10.74 4.70 -10.79
C ASN A 26 -10.84 4.81 -9.27
N ARG A 27 -11.92 4.28 -8.70
CA ARG A 27 -12.21 4.28 -7.26
C ARG A 27 -12.32 2.88 -6.68
N LEU A 28 -11.86 1.89 -7.43
CA LEU A 28 -12.08 0.46 -7.15
C LEU A 28 -11.65 0.07 -5.73
N LEU A 29 -10.50 0.56 -5.26
CA LEU A 29 -9.97 0.13 -3.96
C LEU A 29 -10.81 0.61 -2.78
N VAL A 30 -11.37 1.82 -2.86
CA VAL A 30 -12.25 2.35 -1.81
C VAL A 30 -13.68 1.82 -1.94
N GLU A 31 -14.17 1.60 -3.15
CA GLU A 31 -15.47 0.97 -3.40
C GLU A 31 -15.50 -0.50 -2.98
N GLN A 32 -14.37 -1.18 -3.08
CA GLN A 32 -14.19 -2.58 -2.69
C GLN A 32 -13.28 -2.73 -1.46
N ILE A 33 -13.37 -1.77 -0.54
CA ILE A 33 -12.45 -1.73 0.63
C ILE A 33 -12.57 -2.98 1.51
N ASP A 34 -13.76 -3.50 1.70
CA ASP A 34 -13.97 -4.69 2.53
C ASP A 34 -13.39 -5.94 1.87
N LEU A 35 -13.49 -6.06 0.55
CA LEU A 35 -12.85 -7.13 -0.20
C LEU A 35 -11.32 -7.04 -0.11
N LEU A 36 -10.76 -5.83 -0.20
CA LEU A 36 -9.33 -5.62 -0.02
C LEU A 36 -8.87 -6.03 1.39
N ARG A 37 -9.60 -5.60 2.42
CA ARG A 37 -9.31 -5.96 3.82
C ARG A 37 -9.37 -7.47 4.05
N GLN A 38 -10.39 -8.15 3.51
CA GLN A 38 -10.51 -9.60 3.57
C GLN A 38 -9.34 -10.31 2.87
N SER A 39 -8.93 -9.82 1.71
CA SER A 39 -7.80 -10.36 0.95
C SER A 39 -6.49 -10.24 1.73
N VAL A 40 -6.24 -9.09 2.36
CA VAL A 40 -5.08 -8.84 3.22
C VAL A 40 -5.11 -9.75 4.45
N ALA A 41 -6.23 -9.82 5.16
CA ALA A 41 -6.38 -10.64 6.36
C ALA A 41 -6.15 -12.13 6.09
N LYS A 42 -6.69 -12.63 4.97
CA LYS A 42 -6.51 -14.02 4.54
C LYS A 42 -5.04 -14.36 4.28
N VAL A 43 -4.32 -13.47 3.61
CA VAL A 43 -2.89 -13.66 3.35
C VAL A 43 -2.07 -13.54 4.64
N GLN A 44 -2.40 -12.57 5.49
CA GLN A 44 -1.71 -12.38 6.78
C GLN A 44 -1.86 -13.59 7.70
N GLN A 45 -3.00 -14.25 7.68
CA GLN A 45 -3.23 -15.47 8.44
C GLN A 45 -2.37 -16.65 7.96
N ALA A 46 -2.22 -16.82 6.64
CA ALA A 46 -1.45 -17.92 6.04
C ALA A 46 0.06 -17.62 5.95
N HIS A 47 0.42 -16.37 5.77
CA HIS A 47 1.78 -15.86 5.60
C HIS A 47 1.96 -14.62 6.47
N PRO A 48 2.28 -14.75 7.77
CA PRO A 48 2.28 -13.66 8.73
C PRO A 48 3.17 -12.47 8.33
N PHE A 49 2.71 -11.27 8.61
CA PHE A 49 3.43 -10.01 8.53
C PHE A 49 2.76 -8.99 9.45
N ALA A 50 3.53 -8.02 9.94
CA ALA A 50 2.99 -6.94 10.74
C ALA A 50 2.71 -5.71 9.87
N ILE A 51 1.59 -5.03 10.12
CA ILE A 51 1.20 -3.79 9.48
C ILE A 51 1.50 -2.63 10.42
N HIS A 52 2.49 -1.81 10.07
CA HIS A 52 2.85 -0.61 10.80
C HIS A 52 2.00 0.59 10.36
N ALA A 53 1.88 0.79 9.06
CA ALA A 53 1.03 1.82 8.48
C ALA A 53 0.33 1.31 7.22
N TRP A 54 -0.86 1.83 6.98
CA TRP A 54 -1.64 1.49 5.79
C TRP A 54 -2.60 2.62 5.44
N VAL A 55 -2.59 3.04 4.19
CA VAL A 55 -3.59 3.96 3.63
C VAL A 55 -4.05 3.44 2.27
N VAL A 56 -5.36 3.42 2.06
CA VAL A 56 -5.96 3.06 0.77
C VAL A 56 -6.52 4.31 0.14
N LEU A 57 -6.03 4.62 -1.05
CA LEU A 57 -6.52 5.66 -1.94
C LEU A 57 -7.38 5.03 -3.03
N PRO A 58 -8.14 5.79 -3.81
CA PRO A 58 -9.06 5.20 -4.79
C PRO A 58 -8.41 4.22 -5.77
N ASP A 59 -7.19 4.50 -6.22
CA ASP A 59 -6.48 3.81 -7.30
C ASP A 59 -5.13 3.20 -6.91
N HIS A 60 -4.70 3.39 -5.67
CA HIS A 60 -3.44 2.86 -5.13
C HIS A 60 -3.46 2.80 -3.60
N LEU A 61 -2.45 2.18 -3.05
CA LEU A 61 -2.24 2.13 -1.60
C LEU A 61 -0.76 2.32 -1.25
N HIS A 62 -0.54 2.85 -0.06
CA HIS A 62 0.78 2.87 0.57
C HIS A 62 0.74 2.12 1.89
N CYS A 63 1.81 1.43 2.21
CA CYS A 63 1.91 0.75 3.51
C CYS A 63 3.35 0.56 3.97
N ILE A 64 3.49 0.32 5.27
CA ILE A 64 4.73 -0.14 5.90
C ILE A 64 4.44 -1.49 6.53
N LEU A 65 5.16 -2.51 6.11
CA LEU A 65 5.03 -3.89 6.57
C LEU A 65 6.38 -4.38 7.10
N SER A 66 6.35 -5.23 8.12
CA SER A 66 7.52 -6.03 8.51
C SER A 66 7.22 -7.52 8.40
N LEU A 67 8.24 -8.28 7.98
CA LEU A 67 8.19 -9.72 7.85
C LEU A 67 8.72 -10.37 9.13
N PRO A 68 8.33 -11.64 9.42
CA PRO A 68 8.94 -12.42 10.47
C PRO A 68 10.46 -12.53 10.29
N GLU A 69 11.16 -12.78 11.39
CA GLU A 69 12.60 -13.01 11.37
C GLU A 69 12.96 -14.12 10.37
N GLY A 70 13.96 -13.85 9.52
CA GLY A 70 14.41 -14.78 8.49
C GLY A 70 13.59 -14.83 7.22
N ASP A 71 12.39 -14.22 7.20
CA ASP A 71 11.52 -14.20 6.02
C ASP A 71 11.87 -13.03 5.09
N THR A 72 11.88 -13.31 3.79
CA THR A 72 12.17 -12.31 2.73
C THR A 72 11.08 -12.26 1.68
N ASP A 73 10.02 -13.08 1.81
CA ASP A 73 9.07 -13.32 0.71
C ASP A 73 7.84 -12.40 0.77
N PHE A 74 8.07 -11.07 0.78
CA PHE A 74 6.99 -10.11 0.53
C PHE A 74 6.40 -10.21 -0.89
N PRO A 75 7.15 -10.65 -1.97
CA PRO A 75 6.56 -10.84 -3.29
C PRO A 75 5.42 -11.87 -3.30
N LEU A 76 5.54 -12.96 -2.56
CA LEU A 76 4.47 -13.95 -2.42
C LEU A 76 3.22 -13.28 -1.82
N ARG A 77 3.38 -12.50 -0.76
CA ARG A 77 2.27 -11.82 -0.08
C ARG A 77 1.53 -10.87 -1.03
N TRP A 78 2.25 -10.04 -1.75
CA TRP A 78 1.64 -9.13 -2.73
C TRP A 78 0.95 -9.88 -3.87
N ARG A 79 1.56 -10.93 -4.38
CA ARG A 79 0.94 -11.78 -5.41
C ARG A 79 -0.37 -12.38 -4.91
N LEU A 80 -0.39 -12.90 -3.69
CA LEU A 80 -1.59 -13.52 -3.10
C LEU A 80 -2.67 -12.48 -2.80
N ILE A 81 -2.34 -11.32 -2.20
CA ILE A 81 -3.28 -10.23 -1.95
C ILE A 81 -3.94 -9.79 -3.26
N LYS A 82 -3.14 -9.46 -4.27
CA LYS A 82 -3.62 -9.05 -5.58
C LYS A 82 -4.50 -10.12 -6.23
N SER A 83 -4.12 -11.39 -6.11
CA SER A 83 -4.86 -12.52 -6.69
C SER A 83 -6.20 -12.74 -5.98
N HIS A 84 -6.23 -12.74 -4.65
CA HIS A 84 -7.48 -12.89 -3.90
C HIS A 84 -8.46 -11.77 -4.20
N PHE A 85 -7.99 -10.51 -4.19
CA PHE A 85 -8.80 -9.36 -4.54
C PHE A 85 -9.37 -9.48 -5.96
N SER A 86 -8.51 -9.74 -6.95
CA SER A 86 -8.92 -9.78 -8.35
C SER A 86 -9.90 -10.91 -8.66
N ARG A 87 -9.70 -12.09 -8.08
CA ARG A 87 -10.57 -13.26 -8.33
C ARG A 87 -11.99 -13.09 -7.82
N ALA A 88 -12.17 -12.29 -6.77
CA ALA A 88 -13.48 -12.04 -6.20
C ALA A 88 -14.28 -10.96 -6.94
N LEU A 89 -13.64 -10.23 -7.86
CA LEU A 89 -14.30 -9.22 -8.69
C LEU A 89 -14.93 -9.84 -9.95
N PRO A 90 -16.07 -9.32 -10.44
CA PRO A 90 -16.60 -9.70 -11.74
C PRO A 90 -15.60 -9.39 -12.85
N VAL A 91 -15.61 -10.21 -13.90
CA VAL A 91 -14.69 -10.04 -15.06
C VAL A 91 -15.32 -9.07 -16.04
N ASN A 92 -14.94 -7.81 -15.96
CA ASN A 92 -15.43 -6.73 -16.83
C ASN A 92 -14.33 -5.78 -17.30
N GLU A 93 -13.08 -6.00 -16.87
CA GLU A 93 -11.95 -5.16 -17.25
C GLU A 93 -11.44 -5.43 -18.66
N ARG A 94 -10.96 -4.39 -19.33
CA ARG A 94 -10.24 -4.51 -20.60
C ARG A 94 -8.89 -5.21 -20.39
N ARG A 95 -8.63 -6.27 -21.14
CA ARG A 95 -7.37 -7.01 -21.09
C ARG A 95 -6.67 -7.03 -22.43
N SER A 96 -5.35 -6.79 -22.42
CA SER A 96 -4.52 -6.98 -23.63
C SER A 96 -4.37 -8.47 -23.97
N GLN A 97 -4.04 -8.78 -25.22
CA GLN A 97 -3.78 -10.16 -25.67
C GLN A 97 -2.68 -10.83 -24.83
N THR A 98 -1.64 -10.09 -24.44
CA THR A 98 -0.58 -10.59 -23.58
C THR A 98 -1.12 -11.02 -22.21
N ARG A 99 -1.99 -10.21 -21.60
CA ARG A 99 -2.60 -10.53 -20.30
C ARG A 99 -3.53 -11.74 -20.39
N LEU A 100 -4.30 -11.85 -21.48
CA LEU A 100 -5.14 -13.02 -21.73
C LEU A 100 -4.31 -14.30 -21.84
N ARG A 101 -3.18 -14.27 -22.56
CA ARG A 101 -2.28 -15.42 -22.70
C ARG A 101 -1.63 -15.84 -21.38
N HIS A 102 -1.38 -14.89 -20.47
CA HIS A 102 -0.80 -15.16 -19.14
C HIS A 102 -1.85 -15.40 -18.05
N GLY A 103 -3.14 -15.41 -18.39
CA GLY A 103 -4.22 -15.56 -17.41
C GLY A 103 -4.33 -14.40 -16.41
N GLU A 104 -3.77 -13.23 -16.76
CA GLU A 104 -3.76 -12.06 -15.88
C GLU A 104 -5.05 -11.24 -16.02
N ARG A 105 -5.58 -10.80 -14.88
CA ARG A 105 -6.60 -9.75 -14.81
C ARG A 105 -5.93 -8.40 -15.00
N GLY A 106 -6.51 -7.48 -15.75
CA GLY A 106 -5.98 -6.12 -15.97
C GLY A 106 -6.27 -5.15 -14.81
N ILE A 107 -6.24 -5.59 -13.56
CA ILE A 107 -6.63 -4.80 -12.38
C ILE A 107 -5.43 -4.10 -11.76
N TRP A 108 -4.36 -4.84 -11.51
CA TRP A 108 -3.15 -4.34 -10.86
C TRP A 108 -2.01 -4.10 -11.85
N GLN A 109 -1.16 -3.11 -11.56
CA GLN A 109 0.18 -3.08 -12.16
C GLN A 109 0.97 -4.31 -11.71
N ARG A 110 1.82 -4.85 -12.59
CA ARG A 110 2.67 -6.02 -12.27
C ARG A 110 3.67 -5.69 -11.19
N HIS A 111 4.32 -4.55 -11.32
CA HIS A 111 5.32 -4.06 -10.38
C HIS A 111 4.67 -3.18 -9.32
N TYR A 112 5.38 -3.01 -8.22
CA TYR A 112 5.09 -2.10 -7.14
C TYR A 112 6.40 -1.45 -6.70
N TRP A 113 6.31 -0.27 -6.10
CA TRP A 113 7.46 0.37 -5.48
C TRP A 113 7.73 -0.27 -4.12
N GLU A 114 9.01 -0.47 -3.79
CA GLU A 114 9.45 -1.01 -2.51
C GLU A 114 10.68 -0.23 -2.01
N HIS A 115 10.71 0.05 -0.71
CA HIS A 115 11.83 0.70 -0.05
C HIS A 115 12.09 0.04 1.30
N LEU A 116 13.33 -0.40 1.52
CA LEU A 116 13.75 -0.92 2.82
C LEU A 116 13.91 0.23 3.80
N ILE A 117 13.19 0.21 4.90
CA ILE A 117 13.34 1.16 5.99
C ILE A 117 14.67 0.89 6.70
N ARG A 118 15.55 1.89 6.74
CA ARG A 118 16.93 1.74 7.18
C ARG A 118 17.18 2.10 8.64
N ASP A 119 16.44 3.07 9.15
CA ASP A 119 16.58 3.60 10.49
C ASP A 119 15.28 4.25 10.98
N GLU A 120 15.28 4.74 12.21
CA GLU A 120 14.09 5.34 12.81
C GLU A 120 13.65 6.64 12.12
N GLN A 121 14.57 7.44 11.63
CA GLN A 121 14.24 8.67 10.90
C GLN A 121 13.56 8.34 9.58
N ASP A 122 14.07 7.36 8.84
CA ASP A 122 13.47 6.82 7.62
C ASP A 122 12.07 6.24 7.89
N TYR A 123 11.91 5.50 8.99
CA TYR A 123 10.63 4.99 9.44
C TYR A 123 9.61 6.10 9.70
N ARG A 124 9.97 7.11 10.48
CA ARG A 124 9.08 8.25 10.80
C ARG A 124 8.68 9.03 9.55
N ARG A 125 9.60 9.27 8.64
CA ARG A 125 9.32 9.96 7.37
C ARG A 125 8.30 9.20 6.54
N HIS A 126 8.43 7.88 6.43
CA HIS A 126 7.49 7.06 5.68
C HIS A 126 6.14 6.90 6.40
N MET A 127 6.13 6.81 7.73
CA MET A 127 4.89 6.87 8.53
C MET A 127 4.10 8.15 8.24
N ASP A 128 4.76 9.30 8.32
CA ASP A 128 4.14 10.59 8.00
C ASP A 128 3.66 10.64 6.55
N TYR A 129 4.47 10.13 5.62
CA TYR A 129 4.13 10.07 4.20
C TYR A 129 2.87 9.24 3.95
N VAL A 130 2.77 8.04 4.54
CA VAL A 130 1.58 7.20 4.41
C VAL A 130 0.33 7.95 4.88
N HIS A 131 0.39 8.57 6.05
CA HIS A 131 -0.79 9.18 6.67
C HIS A 131 -1.21 10.51 6.06
N ILE A 132 -0.28 11.32 5.54
CA ILE A 132 -0.59 12.60 4.88
C ILE A 132 -1.16 12.44 3.46
N ASN A 133 -1.02 11.26 2.88
CA ASN A 133 -1.31 11.02 1.46
C ASN A 133 -2.71 11.42 1.00
N PRO A 134 -3.81 11.12 1.72
CA PRO A 134 -5.15 11.56 1.32
C PRO A 134 -5.29 13.10 1.23
N PHE A 135 -4.64 13.82 2.13
CA PHE A 135 -4.58 15.28 2.11
C PHE A 135 -3.74 15.78 0.92
N LYS A 136 -2.54 15.20 0.74
CA LYS A 136 -1.62 15.53 -0.37
C LYS A 136 -2.30 15.39 -1.74
N HIS A 137 -3.13 14.36 -1.91
CA HIS A 137 -3.87 14.13 -3.16
C HIS A 137 -5.22 14.87 -3.23
N GLY A 138 -5.54 15.72 -2.27
CA GLY A 138 -6.76 16.53 -2.28
C GLY A 138 -8.05 15.76 -2.07
N HIS A 139 -7.99 14.55 -1.52
CA HIS A 139 -9.19 13.75 -1.21
C HIS A 139 -9.93 14.29 0.02
N VAL A 140 -9.21 14.90 0.93
CA VAL A 140 -9.73 15.50 2.17
C VAL A 140 -8.99 16.81 2.48
N THR A 141 -9.61 17.66 3.29
CA THR A 141 -9.01 18.89 3.84
C THR A 141 -8.38 18.67 5.20
N ARG A 142 -8.69 17.57 5.88
CA ARG A 142 -8.12 17.13 7.15
C ARG A 142 -7.75 15.66 7.06
N VAL A 143 -6.57 15.29 7.52
CA VAL A 143 -6.10 13.88 7.49
C VAL A 143 -7.07 12.95 8.22
N ALA A 144 -7.63 13.40 9.34
CA ALA A 144 -8.59 12.64 10.14
C ALA A 144 -9.90 12.31 9.42
N ASP A 145 -10.24 13.02 8.36
CA ASP A 145 -11.49 12.79 7.61
C ASP A 145 -11.39 11.62 6.61
N TRP A 146 -10.18 11.06 6.40
CA TRP A 146 -10.00 9.90 5.53
C TRP A 146 -10.18 8.58 6.29
N PRO A 147 -11.22 7.78 6.00
CA PRO A 147 -11.55 6.61 6.82
C PRO A 147 -10.65 5.38 6.57
N TYR A 148 -9.93 5.35 5.44
CA TYR A 148 -9.18 4.15 5.00
C TYR A 148 -7.69 4.27 5.33
N SER A 149 -7.39 4.54 6.61
CA SER A 149 -6.03 4.81 7.09
C SER A 149 -5.81 4.28 8.51
N THR A 150 -4.61 3.81 8.78
CA THR A 150 -4.14 3.51 10.14
C THR A 150 -3.91 4.75 11.00
N PHE A 151 -4.02 5.95 10.44
CA PHE A 151 -3.92 7.22 11.16
C PHE A 151 -4.78 7.24 12.42
N HIS A 152 -6.03 6.79 12.32
CA HIS A 152 -6.98 6.75 13.45
C HIS A 152 -6.48 5.91 14.62
N ARG A 153 -5.81 4.78 14.36
CA ARG A 153 -5.18 3.95 15.40
C ARG A 153 -4.10 4.71 16.15
N TYR A 154 -3.31 5.49 15.44
CA TYR A 154 -2.21 6.27 16.01
C TYR A 154 -2.70 7.54 16.73
N VAL A 155 -3.82 8.12 16.32
CA VAL A 155 -4.50 9.16 17.10
C VAL A 155 -5.02 8.57 18.41
N ALA A 156 -5.68 7.41 18.37
CA ALA A 156 -6.18 6.74 19.58
C ALA A 156 -5.08 6.36 20.57
N SER A 157 -3.88 6.05 20.08
CA SER A 157 -2.70 5.75 20.92
C SER A 157 -1.87 6.97 21.31
N GLY A 158 -2.29 8.19 20.92
CA GLY A 158 -1.62 9.44 21.28
C GLY A 158 -0.33 9.74 20.50
N VAL A 159 -0.05 9.01 19.40
CA VAL A 159 1.12 9.26 18.55
C VAL A 159 0.91 10.48 17.66
N TYR A 160 -0.28 10.63 17.09
CA TYR A 160 -0.67 11.82 16.34
C TYR A 160 -1.77 12.59 17.07
N PRO A 161 -1.74 13.93 17.06
CA PRO A 161 -2.91 14.71 17.43
C PRO A 161 -4.01 14.55 16.37
N SER A 162 -5.28 14.69 16.77
CA SER A 162 -6.42 14.52 15.84
C SER A 162 -6.48 15.56 14.72
N ASP A 163 -5.87 16.72 14.94
CA ASP A 163 -5.75 17.82 13.99
C ASP A 163 -4.39 17.83 13.26
N TRP A 164 -3.62 16.74 13.35
CA TRP A 164 -2.33 16.66 12.73
C TRP A 164 -2.40 16.94 11.24
N SER A 165 -1.62 17.91 10.83
CA SER A 165 -1.31 18.22 9.44
C SER A 165 0.15 18.62 9.40
N ARG A 166 0.93 17.97 8.54
CA ARG A 166 2.29 18.44 8.29
C ARG A 166 2.24 19.58 7.29
N SER A 167 2.92 20.70 7.60
CA SER A 167 3.18 21.70 6.58
C SER A 167 3.93 21.04 5.44
N VAL A 168 3.41 21.18 4.22
CA VAL A 168 3.87 20.49 2.99
C VAL A 168 5.31 20.86 2.60
N ASP A 169 5.93 21.80 3.31
CA ASP A 169 7.23 22.42 3.00
C ASP A 169 8.47 21.62 3.43
N GLY A 170 8.32 20.45 3.99
CA GLY A 170 9.44 19.68 4.57
C GLY A 170 9.71 18.32 3.93
N GLY A 171 10.27 18.26 2.71
CA GLY A 171 11.14 17.15 2.32
C GLY A 171 10.49 15.78 2.03
N LEU A 172 9.21 15.70 1.63
CA LEU A 172 8.59 14.46 1.13
C LEU A 172 8.68 14.30 -0.40
N GLY A 173 9.27 15.26 -1.09
CA GLY A 173 9.59 15.15 -2.52
C GLY A 173 10.71 14.13 -2.72
N GLY A 174 10.39 13.00 -3.36
CA GLY A 174 11.35 11.93 -3.64
C GLY A 174 11.05 10.58 -3.00
N LEU A 175 9.88 10.41 -2.37
CA LEU A 175 9.41 9.13 -1.84
C LEU A 175 8.46 8.38 -2.82
N GLU A 176 8.30 8.91 -4.04
CA GLU A 176 7.57 8.27 -5.15
C GLU A 176 8.52 7.64 -6.16
#